data_db2504a3dd5391a6cea87544d9c62b25
#
_entry.id   db2504a3dd5391a6cea87544d9c62b25
#
_cell.length_a   1.000
_cell.length_b   1.000
_cell.length_c   1.000
_cell.angle_alpha   90.00
_cell.angle_beta   90.00
_cell.angle_gamma   90.00
#
_symmetry.space_group_name_H-M   'P 1'
#
loop_
_entity.id
_entity.type
_entity.pdbx_description
1 polymer ?
#
loop_
_entity_poly.entity_id
_entity_poly.type
_entity_poly.pdbx_seq_one_letter_code
_entity_poly.pdbx_strand_id
1 'polypeptide(L)'
;MNINNPEELKKYFEEFKELVKNEEADKAMHMLEELLKSIEEQVKVRRAGSIDARGNISISEPQDNCEHIYMSLNHVMEYYIYAFYFKPDCDVVLSELPYGEYYRSYGDLCVKSGRYKAGIEAYSNAICWNPVDLDAILGLAECYKYLNMLKRYMIATKEAYRLCCTRATMARYYRNMGFYYLSAYKPEVARACYIYSNIYYKTDNADAELSYIEQALNQETPKLSVKEMQKMFDDEGIEPGPSSDTIGVIYRVGQIMMESQDYRLAKDCFSIVYDITQEEQLENLLEELENV
;
A
#
# COMPACT_ATOMS: atom_id res chain seq x y z
N MET A 1 -2.33 -26.92 13.29
CA MET A 1 -1.63 -25.86 14.06
C MET A 1 -2.62 -25.15 14.99
N ASN A 2 -2.24 -24.86 16.24
CA ASN A 2 -3.11 -24.12 17.17
C ASN A 2 -2.83 -22.62 17.04
N ILE A 3 -3.69 -21.89 16.31
CA ILE A 3 -3.54 -20.43 16.13
C ILE A 3 -3.91 -19.63 17.38
N ASN A 4 -4.42 -20.27 18.44
CA ASN A 4 -4.76 -19.60 19.70
C ASN A 4 -3.55 -19.44 20.63
N ASN A 5 -2.36 -19.85 20.22
CA ASN A 5 -1.12 -19.65 20.96
C ASN A 5 -0.25 -18.59 20.24
N PRO A 6 -0.24 -17.32 20.67
CA PRO A 6 0.51 -16.25 20.02
C PRO A 6 2.03 -16.49 19.97
N GLU A 7 2.59 -17.16 20.98
CA GLU A 7 4.04 -17.45 21.02
C GLU A 7 4.43 -18.52 19.98
N GLU A 8 3.61 -19.57 19.82
CA GLU A 8 3.83 -20.56 18.76
C GLU A 8 3.72 -19.94 17.37
N LEU A 9 2.73 -19.09 17.15
CA LEU A 9 2.57 -18.36 15.89
C LEU A 9 3.72 -17.43 15.59
N LYS A 10 4.19 -16.68 16.58
CA LYS A 10 5.35 -15.81 16.41
C LYS A 10 6.58 -16.63 16.00
N LYS A 11 6.84 -17.74 16.70
CA LYS A 11 7.96 -18.63 16.36
C LYS A 11 7.81 -19.21 14.94
N TYR A 12 6.61 -19.62 14.58
CA TYR A 12 6.31 -20.14 13.25
C TYR A 12 6.56 -19.10 12.16
N PHE A 13 6.19 -17.85 12.42
CA PHE A 13 6.39 -16.77 11.46
C PHE A 13 7.85 -16.32 11.37
N GLU A 14 8.61 -16.40 12.46
CA GLU A 14 10.07 -16.20 12.41
C GLU A 14 10.78 -17.32 11.61
N GLU A 15 10.37 -18.56 11.77
CA GLU A 15 10.86 -19.68 10.95
C GLU A 15 10.55 -19.47 9.46
N PHE A 16 9.34 -19.01 9.15
CA PHE A 16 8.97 -18.61 7.80
C PHE A 16 9.90 -17.52 7.24
N LYS A 17 10.19 -16.46 8.01
CA LYS A 17 11.11 -15.39 7.58
C LYS A 17 12.52 -15.91 7.29
N GLU A 18 13.01 -16.84 8.08
CA GLU A 18 14.30 -17.49 7.83
C GLU A 18 14.30 -18.33 6.54
N LEU A 19 13.21 -19.05 6.23
CA LEU A 19 13.09 -19.77 4.97
C LEU A 19 13.10 -18.83 3.76
N VAL A 20 12.40 -17.69 3.87
CA VAL A 20 12.41 -16.66 2.81
C VAL A 20 13.83 -16.09 2.62
N LYS A 21 14.55 -15.83 3.70
CA LYS A 21 15.92 -15.32 3.67
C LYS A 21 16.91 -16.33 3.07
N ASN A 22 16.68 -17.61 3.28
CA ASN A 22 17.49 -18.70 2.74
C ASN A 22 17.06 -19.11 1.31
N GLU A 23 16.17 -18.35 0.67
CA GLU A 23 15.65 -18.62 -0.68
C GLU A 23 14.88 -19.97 -0.82
N GLU A 24 14.40 -20.54 0.30
CA GLU A 24 13.62 -21.77 0.32
C GLU A 24 12.11 -21.47 0.08
N ALA A 25 11.81 -20.84 -1.06
CA ALA A 25 10.50 -20.29 -1.38
C ALA A 25 9.35 -21.32 -1.33
N ASP A 26 9.54 -22.54 -1.81
CA ASP A 26 8.52 -23.58 -1.82
C ASP A 26 8.14 -24.02 -0.40
N LYS A 27 9.10 -24.13 0.50
CA LYS A 27 8.84 -24.47 1.91
C LYS A 27 8.14 -23.33 2.62
N ALA A 28 8.63 -22.10 2.42
CA ALA A 28 8.01 -20.90 2.97
C ALA A 28 6.56 -20.75 2.51
N MET A 29 6.29 -21.01 1.24
CA MET A 29 4.94 -20.97 0.68
C MET A 29 4.03 -22.02 1.32
N HIS A 30 4.49 -23.26 1.44
CA HIS A 30 3.72 -24.33 2.07
C HIS A 30 3.39 -24.04 3.53
N MET A 31 4.37 -23.50 4.28
CA MET A 31 4.14 -23.08 5.67
C MET A 31 3.02 -22.04 5.77
N LEU A 32 3.03 -21.01 4.92
CA LEU A 32 1.96 -20.00 4.94
C LEU A 32 0.63 -20.55 4.47
N GLU A 33 0.59 -21.43 3.48
CA GLU A 33 -0.65 -22.09 3.04
C GLU A 33 -1.33 -22.85 4.21
N GLU A 34 -0.55 -23.60 4.99
CA GLU A 34 -1.08 -24.30 6.18
C GLU A 34 -1.57 -23.33 7.27
N LEU A 35 -0.81 -22.24 7.51
CA LEU A 35 -1.20 -21.22 8.46
C LEU A 35 -2.50 -20.52 8.04
N LEU A 36 -2.58 -20.06 6.80
CA LEU A 36 -3.75 -19.34 6.28
C LEU A 36 -4.99 -20.21 6.28
N LYS A 37 -4.87 -21.49 5.93
CA LYS A 37 -5.96 -22.47 6.05
C LYS A 37 -6.44 -22.61 7.49
N SER A 38 -5.52 -22.71 8.45
CA SER A 38 -5.86 -22.78 9.87
C SER A 38 -6.56 -21.50 10.36
N ILE A 39 -6.15 -20.32 9.87
CA ILE A 39 -6.81 -19.04 10.15
C ILE A 39 -8.23 -19.04 9.58
N GLU A 40 -8.43 -19.44 8.34
CA GLU A 40 -9.75 -19.48 7.69
C GLU A 40 -10.72 -20.44 8.39
N GLU A 41 -10.23 -21.54 8.94
CA GLU A 41 -11.05 -22.53 9.66
C GLU A 41 -11.44 -22.04 11.06
N GLN A 42 -10.53 -21.37 11.80
CA GLN A 42 -10.67 -21.08 13.21
C GLN A 42 -11.12 -19.64 13.51
N VAL A 43 -10.75 -18.66 12.65
CA VAL A 43 -11.09 -17.25 12.87
C VAL A 43 -12.38 -16.89 12.12
N LYS A 44 -13.49 -16.82 12.87
CA LYS A 44 -14.83 -16.49 12.34
C LYS A 44 -15.28 -15.13 12.86
N VAL A 45 -14.55 -14.09 12.48
CA VAL A 45 -14.86 -12.71 12.87
C VAL A 45 -15.23 -11.87 11.64
N ARG A 46 -15.96 -10.79 11.86
CA ARG A 46 -16.24 -9.82 10.81
C ARG A 46 -15.01 -8.92 10.63
N ARG A 47 -14.39 -8.99 9.47
CA ARG A 47 -13.27 -8.14 9.07
C ARG A 47 -13.77 -6.79 8.56
N ALA A 48 -12.89 -5.80 8.48
CA ALA A 48 -13.19 -4.48 7.93
C ALA A 48 -13.59 -4.53 6.44
N GLY A 49 -13.14 -5.51 5.69
CA GLY A 49 -13.53 -5.75 4.31
C GLY A 49 -14.11 -7.13 4.05
N SER A 50 -14.78 -7.28 2.92
CA SER A 50 -15.32 -8.54 2.41
C SER A 50 -15.01 -8.70 0.92
N ILE A 51 -15.03 -9.95 0.45
CA ILE A 51 -14.80 -10.29 -0.96
C ILE A 51 -16.07 -10.95 -1.48
N ASP A 52 -16.63 -10.42 -2.56
CA ASP A 52 -17.78 -11.02 -3.22
C ASP A 52 -17.39 -12.23 -4.10
N ALA A 53 -18.38 -12.96 -4.60
CA ALA A 53 -18.16 -14.13 -5.48
C ALA A 53 -17.46 -13.79 -6.82
N ARG A 54 -17.36 -12.50 -7.17
CA ARG A 54 -16.66 -12.00 -8.35
C ARG A 54 -15.24 -11.54 -8.05
N GLY A 55 -14.82 -11.61 -6.76
CA GLY A 55 -13.53 -11.15 -6.29
C GLY A 55 -13.42 -9.62 -6.16
N ASN A 56 -14.55 -8.90 -6.03
CA ASN A 56 -14.52 -7.48 -5.71
C ASN A 56 -14.42 -7.31 -4.19
N ILE A 57 -13.60 -6.37 -3.77
CA ILE A 57 -13.42 -6.02 -2.37
C ILE A 57 -14.38 -4.89 -2.03
N SER A 58 -15.16 -5.06 -0.97
CA SER A 58 -16.00 -4.03 -0.37
C SER A 58 -15.51 -3.76 1.05
N ILE A 59 -15.25 -2.50 1.38
CA ILE A 59 -14.84 -2.08 2.71
C ILE A 59 -16.07 -1.55 3.42
N SER A 60 -16.38 -2.20 4.54
CA SER A 60 -17.46 -1.89 5.50
C SER A 60 -18.55 -0.93 5.01
N GLU A 61 -19.56 -1.46 4.30
CA GLU A 61 -20.85 -0.81 4.39
C GLU A 61 -21.47 -1.17 5.75
N PRO A 62 -22.08 -0.21 6.47
CA PRO A 62 -22.80 -0.52 7.69
C PRO A 62 -23.88 -1.54 7.36
N GLN A 63 -23.70 -2.78 7.79
CA GLN A 63 -24.79 -3.75 7.78
C GLN A 63 -25.41 -3.73 9.17
N ASP A 64 -26.73 -3.64 9.19
CA ASP A 64 -27.55 -3.58 10.38
C ASP A 64 -27.04 -4.49 11.52
N ASN A 65 -26.85 -3.92 12.71
CA ASN A 65 -26.52 -4.58 13.97
C ASN A 65 -25.11 -5.19 14.13
N CYS A 66 -24.07 -4.63 13.50
CA CYS A 66 -22.70 -5.03 13.84
C CYS A 66 -22.14 -4.18 14.98
N GLU A 67 -21.82 -4.82 16.10
CA GLU A 67 -21.17 -4.16 17.23
C GLU A 67 -19.68 -3.91 16.97
N HIS A 68 -18.99 -4.85 16.32
CA HIS A 68 -17.53 -4.80 16.14
C HIS A 68 -17.08 -5.24 14.76
N ILE A 69 -16.02 -4.60 14.26
CA ILE A 69 -15.21 -5.07 13.13
C ILE A 69 -13.77 -5.33 13.60
N TYR A 70 -13.15 -6.35 13.04
CA TYR A 70 -11.78 -6.72 13.40
C TYR A 70 -10.80 -6.29 12.32
N MET A 71 -9.71 -5.65 12.72
CA MET A 71 -8.65 -5.18 11.85
C MET A 71 -7.28 -5.67 12.32
N SER A 72 -6.39 -5.91 11.35
CA SER A 72 -5.00 -6.28 11.58
C SER A 72 -4.10 -5.21 10.97
N LEU A 73 -3.79 -4.19 11.75
CA LEU A 73 -3.01 -3.03 11.32
C LEU A 73 -1.50 -3.29 11.42
N ASN A 74 -0.73 -2.71 10.52
CA ASN A 74 0.73 -2.73 10.57
C ASN A 74 1.29 -1.62 11.47
N HIS A 75 0.61 -0.46 11.49
CA HIS A 75 1.02 0.73 12.22
C HIS A 75 -0.19 1.45 12.83
N VAL A 76 0.01 2.10 13.96
CA VAL A 76 -1.05 2.87 14.64
C VAL A 76 -1.65 3.96 13.75
N MET A 77 -0.84 4.61 12.89
CA MET A 77 -1.33 5.60 11.94
C MET A 77 -2.43 5.10 11.02
N GLU A 78 -2.39 3.81 10.65
CA GLU A 78 -3.39 3.21 9.77
C GLU A 78 -4.80 3.23 10.38
N TYR A 79 -4.92 3.15 11.71
CA TYR A 79 -6.20 3.31 12.40
C TYR A 79 -6.83 4.68 12.13
N TYR A 80 -6.05 5.74 12.24
CA TYR A 80 -6.55 7.11 12.03
C TYR A 80 -6.86 7.37 10.56
N ILE A 81 -6.05 6.86 9.64
CA ILE A 81 -6.30 6.94 8.20
C ILE A 81 -7.58 6.18 7.85
N TYR A 82 -7.75 4.97 8.38
CA TYR A 82 -8.97 4.19 8.20
C TYR A 82 -10.20 4.92 8.75
N ALA A 83 -10.15 5.42 9.98
CA ALA A 83 -11.24 6.15 10.60
C ALA A 83 -11.62 7.41 9.81
N PHE A 84 -10.63 8.13 9.25
CA PHE A 84 -10.86 9.31 8.44
C PHE A 84 -11.60 9.00 7.13
N TYR A 85 -11.14 7.98 6.38
CA TYR A 85 -11.70 7.68 5.07
C TYR A 85 -12.97 6.85 5.11
N PHE A 86 -13.10 5.92 6.03
CA PHE A 86 -14.18 4.94 6.05
C PHE A 86 -15.26 5.23 7.11
N LYS A 87 -14.97 6.07 8.11
CA LYS A 87 -15.91 6.51 9.15
C LYS A 87 -16.80 5.37 9.68
N PRO A 88 -16.21 4.32 10.25
CA PRO A 88 -16.95 3.14 10.66
C PRO A 88 -18.03 3.49 11.70
N ASP A 89 -19.23 2.92 11.53
CA ASP A 89 -20.36 3.11 12.45
C ASP A 89 -20.33 2.14 13.66
N CYS A 90 -19.31 1.29 13.73
CA CYS A 90 -19.14 0.28 14.76
C CYS A 90 -17.73 0.34 15.37
N ASP A 91 -17.56 -0.30 16.51
CA ASP A 91 -16.26 -0.34 17.18
C ASP A 91 -15.24 -1.12 16.37
N VAL A 92 -14.04 -0.55 16.25
CA VAL A 92 -12.89 -1.21 15.63
C VAL A 92 -12.10 -1.95 16.68
N VAL A 93 -12.03 -3.26 16.55
CA VAL A 93 -11.24 -4.14 17.42
C VAL A 93 -9.96 -4.54 16.71
N LEU A 94 -8.81 -4.23 17.30
CA LEU A 94 -7.53 -4.66 16.74
C LEU A 94 -7.29 -6.13 17.03
N SER A 95 -6.89 -6.88 16.00
CA SER A 95 -6.52 -8.28 16.16
C SER A 95 -5.21 -8.42 16.95
N GLU A 96 -5.12 -9.40 17.83
CA GLU A 96 -3.90 -9.72 18.57
C GLU A 96 -2.78 -10.25 17.65
N LEU A 97 -3.16 -10.79 16.50
CA LEU A 97 -2.26 -11.41 15.54
C LEU A 97 -2.24 -10.60 14.22
N PRO A 98 -1.09 -10.54 13.54
CA PRO A 98 -0.94 -9.78 12.31
C PRO A 98 -1.47 -10.56 11.08
N TYR A 99 -2.75 -10.88 11.09
CA TYR A 99 -3.38 -11.65 10.00
C TYR A 99 -3.19 -11.02 8.62
N GLY A 100 -3.28 -9.69 8.54
CA GLY A 100 -3.02 -8.95 7.30
C GLY A 100 -1.61 -9.21 6.76
N GLU A 101 -0.59 -9.19 7.63
CA GLU A 101 0.81 -9.46 7.27
C GLU A 101 1.00 -10.90 6.76
N TYR A 102 0.32 -11.89 7.35
CA TYR A 102 0.43 -13.27 6.89
C TYR A 102 -0.09 -13.44 5.45
N TYR A 103 -1.27 -12.88 5.16
CA TYR A 103 -1.83 -12.89 3.81
C TYR A 103 -0.97 -12.12 2.82
N ARG A 104 -0.47 -10.95 3.20
CA ARG A 104 0.42 -10.14 2.35
C ARG A 104 1.71 -10.89 2.03
N SER A 105 2.37 -11.47 3.05
CA SER A 105 3.60 -12.26 2.86
C SER A 105 3.41 -13.44 1.92
N TYR A 106 2.26 -14.11 1.99
CA TYR A 106 1.92 -15.16 1.04
C TYR A 106 1.71 -14.60 -0.38
N GLY A 107 1.06 -13.44 -0.51
CA GLY A 107 0.91 -12.72 -1.77
C GLY A 107 2.26 -12.38 -2.41
N ASP A 108 3.21 -11.91 -1.62
CA ASP A 108 4.58 -11.58 -2.07
C ASP A 108 5.31 -12.81 -2.61
N LEU A 109 5.18 -13.96 -1.96
CA LEU A 109 5.73 -15.23 -2.46
C LEU A 109 5.03 -15.68 -3.74
N CYS A 110 3.72 -15.51 -3.83
CA CYS A 110 2.95 -15.84 -5.03
C CYS A 110 3.41 -15.00 -6.23
N VAL A 111 3.66 -13.70 -6.04
CA VAL A 111 4.19 -12.82 -7.10
C VAL A 111 5.59 -13.27 -7.53
N LYS A 112 6.50 -13.53 -6.58
CA LYS A 112 7.85 -14.02 -6.86
C LYS A 112 7.85 -15.35 -7.62
N SER A 113 6.85 -16.20 -7.39
CA SER A 113 6.71 -17.52 -8.03
C SER A 113 5.82 -17.48 -9.28
N GLY A 114 5.36 -16.32 -9.74
CA GLY A 114 4.48 -16.19 -10.91
C GLY A 114 3.03 -16.70 -10.69
N ARG A 115 2.63 -16.98 -9.44
CA ARG A 115 1.30 -17.47 -9.07
C ARG A 115 0.31 -16.31 -8.86
N TYR A 116 0.17 -15.44 -9.85
CA TYR A 116 -0.55 -14.15 -9.72
C TYR A 116 -2.02 -14.29 -9.32
N LYS A 117 -2.72 -15.36 -9.71
CA LYS A 117 -4.11 -15.58 -9.29
C LYS A 117 -4.23 -15.84 -7.79
N ALA A 118 -3.35 -16.67 -7.24
CA ALA A 118 -3.26 -16.90 -5.81
C ALA A 118 -2.82 -15.62 -5.08
N GLY A 119 -1.91 -14.83 -5.68
CA GLY A 119 -1.52 -13.52 -5.18
C GLY A 119 -2.70 -12.55 -5.07
N ILE A 120 -3.61 -12.50 -6.06
CA ILE A 120 -4.84 -11.69 -5.99
C ILE A 120 -5.67 -12.08 -4.76
N GLU A 121 -5.89 -13.38 -4.54
CA GLU A 121 -6.68 -13.86 -3.41
C GLU A 121 -6.03 -13.50 -2.08
N ALA A 122 -4.73 -13.70 -1.97
CA ALA A 122 -3.95 -13.37 -0.78
C ALA A 122 -4.01 -11.85 -0.45
N TYR A 123 -3.66 -10.99 -1.40
CA TYR A 123 -3.72 -9.54 -1.16
C TYR A 123 -5.14 -9.03 -0.92
N SER A 124 -6.14 -9.61 -1.57
CA SER A 124 -7.54 -9.27 -1.30
C SER A 124 -7.93 -9.58 0.15
N ASN A 125 -7.47 -10.73 0.68
CA ASN A 125 -7.68 -11.07 2.08
C ASN A 125 -6.89 -10.16 3.02
N ALA A 126 -5.65 -9.79 2.68
CA ALA A 126 -4.86 -8.81 3.44
C ALA A 126 -5.61 -7.46 3.53
N ILE A 127 -6.14 -6.96 2.42
CA ILE A 127 -6.94 -5.72 2.37
C ILE A 127 -8.24 -5.84 3.18
N CYS A 128 -8.87 -7.01 3.23
CA CYS A 128 -10.04 -7.22 4.09
C CYS A 128 -9.69 -7.13 5.60
N TRP A 129 -8.47 -7.50 5.98
CA TRP A 129 -7.97 -7.31 7.35
C TRP A 129 -7.47 -5.89 7.61
N ASN A 130 -6.88 -5.25 6.60
CA ASN A 130 -6.35 -3.90 6.68
C ASN A 130 -6.62 -3.12 5.38
N PRO A 131 -7.74 -2.40 5.29
CA PRO A 131 -8.12 -1.66 4.08
C PRO A 131 -7.17 -0.53 3.68
N VAL A 132 -6.27 -0.15 4.57
CA VAL A 132 -5.26 0.90 4.35
C VAL A 132 -3.83 0.35 4.25
N ASP A 133 -3.66 -0.95 4.06
CA ASP A 133 -2.38 -1.57 3.77
C ASP A 133 -1.96 -1.24 2.33
N LEU A 134 -1.14 -0.19 2.18
CA LEU A 134 -0.65 0.28 0.89
C LEU A 134 0.12 -0.82 0.14
N ASP A 135 0.94 -1.62 0.84
CA ASP A 135 1.74 -2.67 0.21
C ASP A 135 0.85 -3.80 -0.33
N ALA A 136 -0.22 -4.16 0.39
CA ALA A 136 -1.18 -5.13 -0.10
C ALA A 136 -1.92 -4.63 -1.35
N ILE A 137 -2.34 -3.35 -1.37
CA ILE A 137 -3.01 -2.74 -2.53
C ILE A 137 -2.07 -2.67 -3.74
N LEU A 138 -0.82 -2.29 -3.53
CA LEU A 138 0.19 -2.24 -4.59
C LEU A 138 0.58 -3.64 -5.09
N GLY A 139 0.65 -4.63 -4.20
CA GLY A 139 0.85 -6.04 -4.56
C GLY A 139 -0.30 -6.61 -5.39
N LEU A 140 -1.53 -6.26 -5.02
CA LEU A 140 -2.74 -6.60 -5.80
C LEU A 140 -2.69 -5.97 -7.20
N ALA A 141 -2.31 -4.68 -7.29
CA ALA A 141 -2.12 -4.03 -8.58
C ALA A 141 -1.06 -4.74 -9.43
N GLU A 142 0.06 -5.14 -8.85
CA GLU A 142 1.11 -5.88 -9.56
C GLU A 142 0.60 -7.21 -10.14
N CYS A 143 -0.21 -7.98 -9.38
CA CYS A 143 -0.86 -9.17 -9.88
C CYS A 143 -1.78 -8.88 -11.08
N TYR A 144 -2.58 -7.81 -11.03
CA TYR A 144 -3.44 -7.40 -12.14
C TYR A 144 -2.63 -6.99 -13.38
N LYS A 145 -1.48 -6.33 -13.19
CA LYS A 145 -0.55 -5.96 -14.26
C LYS A 145 -0.06 -7.21 -15.01
N TYR A 146 0.46 -8.21 -14.31
CA TYR A 146 0.96 -9.44 -14.93
C TYR A 146 -0.12 -10.27 -15.60
N LEU A 147 -1.36 -10.19 -15.14
CA LEU A 147 -2.50 -10.86 -15.77
C LEU A 147 -3.17 -10.01 -16.85
N ASN A 148 -2.59 -8.86 -17.23
CA ASN A 148 -3.13 -7.93 -18.22
C ASN A 148 -4.57 -7.46 -17.92
N MET A 149 -4.92 -7.34 -16.62
CA MET A 149 -6.23 -6.91 -16.15
C MET A 149 -6.25 -5.39 -15.95
N LEU A 150 -6.00 -4.62 -17.03
CA LEU A 150 -5.71 -3.17 -16.99
C LEU A 150 -6.76 -2.34 -16.24
N LYS A 151 -8.06 -2.68 -16.36
CA LYS A 151 -9.12 -1.95 -15.63
C LYS A 151 -8.99 -2.12 -14.12
N ARG A 152 -8.73 -3.36 -13.64
CA ARG A 152 -8.54 -3.64 -12.21
C ARG A 152 -7.23 -3.05 -11.70
N TYR A 153 -6.18 -3.12 -12.52
CA TYR A 153 -4.90 -2.47 -12.24
C TYR A 153 -5.07 -0.96 -11.96
N MET A 154 -5.80 -0.26 -12.84
CA MET A 154 -6.05 1.17 -12.68
C MET A 154 -6.87 1.49 -11.42
N ILE A 155 -7.89 0.69 -11.12
CA ILE A 155 -8.70 0.86 -9.90
C ILE A 155 -7.80 0.71 -8.67
N ALA A 156 -7.02 -0.36 -8.58
CA ALA A 156 -6.11 -0.58 -7.44
C ALA A 156 -5.04 0.53 -7.33
N THR A 157 -4.50 1.00 -8.45
CA THR A 157 -3.55 2.12 -8.47
C THR A 157 -4.18 3.41 -7.94
N LYS A 158 -5.42 3.72 -8.34
CA LYS A 158 -6.14 4.91 -7.82
C LYS A 158 -6.49 4.78 -6.34
N GLU A 159 -6.85 3.59 -5.88
CA GLU A 159 -7.07 3.35 -4.44
C GLU A 159 -5.78 3.52 -3.63
N ALA A 160 -4.63 3.10 -4.16
CA ALA A 160 -3.33 3.30 -3.53
C ALA A 160 -2.97 4.79 -3.37
N TYR A 161 -3.40 5.65 -4.29
CA TYR A 161 -3.04 7.07 -4.30
C TYR A 161 -3.23 7.76 -2.94
N ARG A 162 -4.42 7.60 -2.34
CA ARG A 162 -4.76 8.24 -1.06
C ARG A 162 -3.87 7.82 0.11
N LEU A 163 -3.13 6.71 -0.04
CA LEU A 163 -2.22 6.16 0.97
C LEU A 163 -0.75 6.46 0.66
N CYS A 164 -0.45 7.00 -0.53
CA CYS A 164 0.92 7.37 -0.92
C CYS A 164 1.34 8.67 -0.22
N CYS A 165 2.05 8.54 0.90
CA CYS A 165 2.43 9.66 1.77
C CYS A 165 3.95 9.87 1.90
N THR A 166 4.76 9.15 1.10
CA THR A 166 6.21 9.34 1.02
C THR A 166 6.65 9.59 -0.41
N ARG A 167 7.84 10.17 -0.60
CA ARG A 167 8.41 10.39 -1.93
C ARG A 167 8.52 9.08 -2.72
N ALA A 168 8.94 8.00 -2.07
CA ALA A 168 9.07 6.69 -2.70
C ALA A 168 7.72 6.11 -3.17
N THR A 169 6.67 6.21 -2.33
CA THR A 169 5.33 5.71 -2.65
C THR A 169 4.65 6.57 -3.72
N MET A 170 4.81 7.90 -3.68
CA MET A 170 4.34 8.79 -4.75
C MET A 170 5.00 8.48 -6.08
N ALA A 171 6.33 8.28 -6.10
CA ALA A 171 7.02 7.88 -7.31
C ALA A 171 6.47 6.54 -7.86
N ARG A 172 6.18 5.57 -6.99
CA ARG A 172 5.58 4.29 -7.39
C ARG A 172 4.18 4.49 -7.98
N TYR A 173 3.36 5.34 -7.38
CA TYR A 173 2.05 5.70 -7.94
C TYR A 173 2.16 6.23 -9.37
N TYR A 174 3.04 7.22 -9.63
CA TYR A 174 3.21 7.77 -10.97
C TYR A 174 3.78 6.76 -11.96
N ARG A 175 4.71 5.88 -11.55
CA ARG A 175 5.16 4.78 -12.42
C ARG A 175 4.02 3.82 -12.78
N ASN A 176 3.15 3.52 -11.84
CA ASN A 176 1.97 2.70 -12.09
C ASN A 176 1.02 3.37 -13.09
N MET A 177 0.79 4.69 -12.94
CA MET A 177 0.02 5.49 -13.91
C MET A 177 0.68 5.48 -15.27
N GLY A 178 2.01 5.67 -15.33
CA GLY A 178 2.80 5.59 -16.56
C GLY A 178 2.61 4.28 -17.30
N PHE A 179 2.72 3.15 -16.60
CA PHE A 179 2.47 1.83 -17.17
C PHE A 179 1.04 1.69 -17.73
N TYR A 180 0.05 2.16 -16.99
CA TYR A 180 -1.34 2.11 -17.44
C TYR A 180 -1.54 2.91 -18.73
N TYR A 181 -1.06 4.16 -18.77
CA TYR A 181 -1.22 5.03 -19.94
C TYR A 181 -0.43 4.55 -21.16
N LEU A 182 0.76 3.96 -20.95
CA LEU A 182 1.49 3.31 -22.02
C LEU A 182 0.71 2.13 -22.60
N SER A 183 0.14 1.29 -21.73
CA SER A 183 -0.72 0.17 -22.14
C SER A 183 -2.05 0.60 -22.77
N ALA A 184 -2.51 1.82 -22.47
CA ALA A 184 -3.69 2.44 -23.07
C ALA A 184 -3.40 3.24 -24.35
N TYR A 185 -2.20 3.12 -24.91
CA TYR A 185 -1.75 3.83 -26.13
C TYR A 185 -1.76 5.36 -25.99
N LYS A 186 -1.45 5.88 -24.80
CA LYS A 186 -1.26 7.31 -24.50
C LYS A 186 0.19 7.59 -24.06
N PRO A 187 1.18 7.44 -24.96
CA PRO A 187 2.60 7.50 -24.58
C PRO A 187 3.04 8.85 -24.03
N GLU A 188 2.40 9.96 -24.45
CA GLU A 188 2.74 11.30 -23.95
C GLU A 188 2.40 11.46 -22.47
N VAL A 189 1.22 10.96 -22.04
CA VAL A 189 0.81 10.96 -20.63
C VAL A 189 1.69 10.00 -19.84
N ALA A 190 1.99 8.82 -20.40
CA ALA A 190 2.89 7.86 -19.77
C ALA A 190 4.27 8.47 -19.50
N ARG A 191 4.83 9.16 -20.51
CA ARG A 191 6.10 9.88 -20.43
C ARG A 191 6.09 10.93 -19.30
N ALA A 192 5.03 11.75 -19.26
CA ALA A 192 4.84 12.73 -18.20
C ALA A 192 4.81 12.08 -16.82
N CYS A 193 4.11 10.95 -16.65
CA CYS A 193 4.07 10.20 -15.41
C CYS A 193 5.45 9.66 -14.98
N TYR A 194 6.23 9.09 -15.90
CA TYR A 194 7.57 8.59 -15.58
C TYR A 194 8.55 9.73 -15.24
N ILE A 195 8.52 10.85 -15.98
CA ILE A 195 9.31 12.05 -15.64
C ILE A 195 8.93 12.55 -14.25
N TYR A 196 7.62 12.67 -13.96
CA TYR A 196 7.12 13.18 -12.71
C TYR A 196 7.46 12.24 -11.54
N SER A 197 7.46 10.92 -11.77
CA SER A 197 7.91 9.95 -10.76
C SER A 197 9.36 10.19 -10.34
N ASN A 198 10.23 10.53 -11.29
CA ASN A 198 11.65 10.80 -11.03
C ASN A 198 11.90 12.11 -10.26
N ILE A 199 10.93 13.03 -10.21
CA ILE A 199 10.98 14.22 -9.35
C ILE A 199 10.86 13.79 -7.87
N TYR A 200 10.01 12.81 -7.58
CA TYR A 200 9.86 12.29 -6.23
C TYR A 200 11.00 11.35 -5.84
N TYR A 201 11.23 10.33 -6.65
CA TYR A 201 12.26 9.32 -6.39
C TYR A 201 12.73 8.68 -7.69
N LYS A 202 13.95 9.02 -8.09
CA LYS A 202 14.55 8.53 -9.34
C LYS A 202 14.83 7.02 -9.25
N THR A 203 14.49 6.28 -10.33
CA THR A 203 14.75 4.84 -10.44
C THR A 203 15.16 4.45 -11.86
N ASP A 204 16.01 3.43 -11.96
CA ASP A 204 16.44 2.87 -13.25
C ASP A 204 15.24 2.32 -14.06
N ASN A 205 14.22 1.81 -13.38
CA ASN A 205 13.01 1.33 -14.05
C ASN A 205 12.26 2.45 -14.77
N ALA A 206 12.12 3.64 -14.17
CA ALA A 206 11.48 4.77 -14.83
C ALA A 206 12.31 5.26 -16.01
N ASP A 207 13.63 5.31 -15.87
CA ASP A 207 14.55 5.69 -16.95
C ASP A 207 14.51 4.67 -18.11
N ALA A 208 14.39 3.37 -17.81
CA ALA A 208 14.24 2.32 -18.84
C ALA A 208 12.94 2.45 -19.62
N GLU A 209 11.81 2.74 -18.93
CA GLU A 209 10.52 2.96 -19.58
C GLU A 209 10.53 4.23 -20.45
N LEU A 210 11.17 5.32 -20.00
CA LEU A 210 11.36 6.52 -20.81
C LEU A 210 12.17 6.20 -22.07
N SER A 211 13.28 5.47 -21.95
CA SER A 211 14.09 5.04 -23.08
C SER A 211 13.32 4.13 -24.06
N TYR A 212 12.46 3.25 -23.55
CA TYR A 212 11.57 2.44 -24.37
C TYR A 212 10.59 3.30 -25.17
N ILE A 213 9.96 4.31 -24.54
CA ILE A 213 9.04 5.23 -25.20
C ILE A 213 9.77 6.05 -26.28
N GLU A 214 10.99 6.53 -26.01
CA GLU A 214 11.82 7.24 -26.99
C GLU A 214 12.08 6.40 -28.25
N GLN A 215 12.49 5.15 -28.05
CA GLN A 215 12.76 4.23 -29.15
C GLN A 215 11.48 3.90 -29.94
N ALA A 216 10.37 3.63 -29.23
CA ALA A 216 9.10 3.28 -29.85
C ALA A 216 8.50 4.40 -30.72
N LEU A 217 8.69 5.66 -30.28
CA LEU A 217 8.18 6.83 -30.98
C LEU A 217 9.21 7.45 -31.94
N ASN A 218 10.47 7.00 -31.89
CA ASN A 218 11.61 7.63 -32.54
C ASN A 218 11.70 9.14 -32.26
N GLN A 219 11.51 9.51 -31.00
CA GLN A 219 11.49 10.88 -30.48
C GLN A 219 12.20 10.95 -29.14
N GLU A 220 13.07 11.95 -28.98
CA GLU A 220 13.69 12.22 -27.66
C GLU A 220 12.64 12.59 -26.61
N THR A 221 12.92 12.26 -25.35
CA THR A 221 12.09 12.67 -24.20
C THR A 221 12.09 14.20 -24.10
N PRO A 222 10.92 14.87 -24.24
CA PRO A 222 10.85 16.32 -24.15
C PRO A 222 11.15 16.79 -22.72
N LYS A 223 11.73 17.98 -22.64
CA LYS A 223 11.90 18.68 -21.36
C LYS A 223 10.57 19.31 -20.95
N LEU A 224 9.74 18.54 -20.23
CA LEU A 224 8.48 19.04 -19.70
C LEU A 224 8.70 19.77 -18.38
N SER A 225 8.12 20.95 -18.25
CA SER A 225 8.01 21.63 -16.96
C SER A 225 6.96 20.94 -16.07
N VAL A 226 7.07 21.13 -14.75
CA VAL A 226 6.08 20.62 -13.79
C VAL A 226 4.66 21.09 -14.14
N LYS A 227 4.49 22.35 -14.54
CA LYS A 227 3.18 22.90 -14.94
C LYS A 227 2.57 22.23 -16.17
N GLU A 228 3.39 21.91 -17.17
CA GLU A 228 2.92 21.20 -18.37
C GLU A 228 2.46 19.79 -18.01
N MET A 229 3.23 19.07 -17.19
CA MET A 229 2.85 17.74 -16.73
C MET A 229 1.56 17.77 -15.88
N GLN A 230 1.43 18.73 -14.96
CA GLN A 230 0.24 18.89 -14.14
C GLN A 230 -1.01 19.19 -14.98
N LYS A 231 -0.89 20.01 -16.02
CA LYS A 231 -1.99 20.23 -16.96
C LYS A 231 -2.41 18.95 -17.68
N MET A 232 -1.45 18.12 -18.11
CA MET A 232 -1.75 16.81 -18.71
C MET A 232 -2.44 15.88 -17.69
N PHE A 233 -2.06 15.97 -16.43
CA PHE A 233 -2.67 15.18 -15.34
C PHE A 233 -4.11 15.63 -15.08
N ASP A 234 -4.39 16.93 -15.05
CA ASP A 234 -5.75 17.47 -14.90
C ASP A 234 -6.68 16.95 -16.00
N ASP A 235 -6.22 16.94 -17.26
CA ASP A 235 -6.98 16.44 -18.41
C ASP A 235 -7.32 14.93 -18.30
N GLU A 236 -6.52 14.15 -17.58
CA GLU A 236 -6.66 12.68 -17.41
C GLU A 236 -7.18 12.27 -16.00
N GLY A 237 -7.41 13.23 -15.12
CA GLY A 237 -7.84 12.99 -13.74
C GLY A 237 -6.78 12.24 -12.91
N ILE A 238 -5.51 12.65 -13.08
CA ILE A 238 -4.36 12.22 -12.26
C ILE A 238 -4.08 13.31 -11.25
N GLU A 239 -4.03 12.97 -9.98
CA GLU A 239 -3.72 13.93 -8.93
C GLU A 239 -2.25 14.37 -9.00
N PRO A 240 -1.95 15.69 -8.93
CA PRO A 240 -0.61 16.22 -9.19
C PRO A 240 0.33 16.22 -7.97
N GLY A 241 -0.06 15.61 -6.85
CA GLY A 241 0.69 15.58 -5.61
C GLY A 241 0.14 14.55 -4.62
N PRO A 242 0.66 14.50 -3.39
CA PRO A 242 0.12 13.63 -2.35
C PRO A 242 -1.25 14.11 -1.88
N SER A 243 -2.04 13.21 -1.31
CA SER A 243 -3.31 13.58 -0.67
C SER A 243 -3.06 14.50 0.53
N SER A 244 -3.53 15.75 0.44
CA SER A 244 -3.47 16.70 1.56
C SER A 244 -4.20 16.21 2.79
N ASP A 245 -5.28 15.45 2.60
CA ASP A 245 -6.05 14.86 3.69
C ASP A 245 -5.23 13.82 4.45
N THR A 246 -4.56 12.92 3.74
CA THR A 246 -3.71 11.89 4.37
C THR A 246 -2.52 12.53 5.09
N ILE A 247 -1.83 13.48 4.47
CA ILE A 247 -0.72 14.21 5.10
C ILE A 247 -1.22 14.95 6.35
N GLY A 248 -2.37 15.62 6.26
CA GLY A 248 -3.00 16.30 7.39
C GLY A 248 -3.37 15.37 8.54
N VAL A 249 -3.91 14.18 8.25
CA VAL A 249 -4.20 13.14 9.26
C VAL A 249 -2.91 12.69 9.95
N ILE A 250 -1.86 12.35 9.19
CA ILE A 250 -0.58 11.90 9.75
C ILE A 250 0.05 12.98 10.63
N TYR A 251 0.05 14.23 10.16
CA TYR A 251 0.54 15.36 10.95
C TYR A 251 -0.23 15.51 12.27
N ARG A 252 -1.57 15.44 12.21
CA ARG A 252 -2.41 15.53 13.41
C ARG A 252 -2.17 14.38 14.39
N VAL A 253 -1.96 13.17 13.89
CA VAL A 253 -1.57 12.01 14.73
C VAL A 253 -0.25 12.30 15.42
N GLY A 254 0.75 12.83 14.71
CA GLY A 254 2.03 13.23 15.30
C GLY A 254 1.85 14.23 16.47
N GLN A 255 0.97 15.24 16.32
CA GLN A 255 0.65 16.18 17.38
C GLN A 255 0.00 15.49 18.60
N ILE A 256 -0.96 14.59 18.39
CA ILE A 256 -1.61 13.83 19.47
C ILE A 256 -0.59 12.96 20.22
N MET A 257 0.33 12.34 19.51
CA MET A 257 1.39 11.51 20.10
C MET A 257 2.38 12.38 20.92
N MET A 258 2.69 13.60 20.46
CA MET A 258 3.46 14.58 21.24
C MET A 258 2.76 14.93 22.56
N GLU A 259 1.46 15.23 22.50
CA GLU A 259 0.64 15.55 23.67
C GLU A 259 0.60 14.36 24.67
N SER A 260 0.63 13.13 24.15
CA SER A 260 0.63 11.89 24.92
C SER A 260 2.03 11.44 25.38
N GLN A 261 3.07 12.18 25.03
CA GLN A 261 4.48 11.86 25.32
C GLN A 261 4.97 10.55 24.63
N ASP A 262 4.31 10.09 23.59
CA ASP A 262 4.80 9.02 22.71
C ASP A 262 5.67 9.66 21.61
N TYR A 263 6.85 10.11 22.01
CA TYR A 263 7.78 10.82 21.13
C TYR A 263 8.27 9.96 19.97
N ARG A 264 8.38 8.64 20.15
CA ARG A 264 8.77 7.72 19.09
C ARG A 264 7.75 7.74 17.95
N LEU A 265 6.47 7.55 18.27
CA LEU A 265 5.42 7.53 17.28
C LEU A 265 5.18 8.92 16.67
N ALA A 266 5.33 10.00 17.47
CA ALA A 266 5.31 11.36 16.98
C ALA A 266 6.40 11.59 15.92
N LYS A 267 7.63 11.17 16.20
CA LYS A 267 8.77 11.25 15.28
C LYS A 267 8.49 10.50 13.98
N ASP A 268 7.95 9.27 14.05
CA ASP A 268 7.59 8.49 12.86
C ASP A 268 6.58 9.26 11.99
N CYS A 269 5.54 9.86 12.59
CA CYS A 269 4.54 10.65 11.87
C CYS A 269 5.16 11.89 11.21
N PHE A 270 5.92 12.69 11.96
CA PHE A 270 6.54 13.90 11.43
C PHE A 270 7.61 13.60 10.37
N SER A 271 8.33 12.49 10.48
CA SER A 271 9.28 12.04 9.46
C SER A 271 8.60 11.75 8.11
N ILE A 272 7.42 11.13 8.14
CA ILE A 272 6.63 10.87 6.92
C ILE A 272 6.19 12.21 6.30
N VAL A 273 5.68 13.14 7.10
CA VAL A 273 5.25 14.46 6.60
C VAL A 273 6.44 15.23 6.05
N TYR A 274 7.58 15.22 6.75
CA TYR A 274 8.81 15.89 6.32
C TYR A 274 9.35 15.30 5.02
N ASP A 275 9.33 13.97 4.85
CA ASP A 275 9.81 13.33 3.62
C ASP A 275 9.12 13.92 2.37
N ILE A 276 7.84 14.27 2.47
CA ILE A 276 7.05 14.79 1.34
C ILE A 276 7.10 16.32 1.23
N THR A 277 7.04 17.03 2.37
CA THR A 277 6.88 18.49 2.38
C THR A 277 8.22 19.24 2.39
N GLN A 278 9.25 18.66 3.00
CA GLN A 278 10.57 19.25 3.23
C GLN A 278 10.47 20.60 4.00
N GLU A 279 9.50 20.72 4.91
CA GLU A 279 9.30 21.95 5.69
C GLU A 279 10.36 22.11 6.79
N GLU A 280 11.07 23.22 6.82
CA GLU A 280 12.14 23.54 7.79
C GLU A 280 11.66 23.44 9.26
N GLN A 281 10.39 23.77 9.53
CA GLN A 281 9.83 23.66 10.88
C GLN A 281 9.78 22.20 11.37
N LEU A 282 9.49 21.26 10.47
CA LEU A 282 9.48 19.83 10.79
C LEU A 282 10.90 19.28 10.95
N GLU A 283 11.85 19.76 10.16
CA GLU A 283 13.26 19.39 10.30
C GLU A 283 13.77 19.72 11.70
N ASN A 284 13.57 20.97 12.15
CA ASN A 284 13.95 21.40 13.49
C ASN A 284 13.26 20.58 14.60
N LEU A 285 11.96 20.29 14.44
CA LEU A 285 11.22 19.47 15.40
C LEU A 285 11.76 18.04 15.47
N LEU A 286 12.12 17.45 14.33
CA LEU A 286 12.71 16.12 14.28
C LEU A 286 14.09 16.07 14.95
N GLU A 287 14.92 17.12 14.77
CA GLU A 287 16.20 17.24 15.47
C GLU A 287 16.02 17.35 17.00
N GLU A 288 15.00 18.09 17.46
CA GLU A 288 14.66 18.15 18.89
C GLU A 288 14.26 16.77 19.44
N LEU A 289 13.45 16.02 18.67
CA LEU A 289 12.99 14.68 19.06
C LEU A 289 14.08 13.60 19.01
N GLU A 290 15.22 13.85 18.37
CA GLU A 290 16.38 12.96 18.43
C GLU A 290 17.09 12.97 19.78
N ASN A 291 16.91 14.02 20.55
CA ASN A 291 17.59 14.23 21.82
C ASN A 291 16.72 13.89 23.05
N VAL A 292 15.48 13.42 22.84
CA VAL A 292 14.54 12.99 23.87
C VAL A 292 14.47 11.48 23.94
#